data_a66de9bbc613e842ec6e1a9dc893d794
#
_entry.id   a66de9bbc613e842ec6e1a9dc893d794
#
_cell.length_a   1.000
_cell.length_b   1.000
_cell.length_c   1.000
_cell.angle_alpha   90.00
_cell.angle_beta   90.00
_cell.angle_gamma   90.00
#
_symmetry.space_group_name_H-M   'P 1'
#
loop_
_entity.id
_entity.type
_entity.pdbx_description
1 polymer ?
#
loop_
_entity_poly.entity_id
_entity_poly.type
_entity_poly.pdbx_seq_one_letter_code
_entity_poly.pdbx_strand_id
1 'polypeptide(L)'
;MEAYGQSRQGATMVVRLPDGFDFDKITGHLDDLGFTRPSKDTGVWKGGVDLVAAIDPTITPELQYVAVLADRHLVVTSDQLSYAKEAAAVAQGDGDSLGDLASSRGLVSKLAEPAAALLWSRDFACSDLAMSQADQDAQDQADSLVARAGGVTPLTGLVMAMSPQRVLTVGALFEDSGQARDNLRPRARLAVGDAPGRGGTFSDDFRLVSSRTDGAAVMLQLRPKERSGFVLSALDHGPVLFATC
;
A
#
# COMPACT_ATOMS: atom_id res chain seq x y z
N MET A 1 2.88 11.34 -10.15
CA MET A 1 2.81 10.51 -8.90
C MET A 1 1.45 9.85 -8.90
N GLU A 2 1.39 8.60 -8.50
CA GLU A 2 0.18 7.80 -8.46
C GLU A 2 0.08 7.17 -7.06
N ALA A 3 -1.10 7.19 -6.47
CA ALA A 3 -1.38 6.54 -5.20
C ALA A 3 -2.66 5.72 -5.32
N TYR A 4 -2.63 4.49 -4.82
CA TYR A 4 -3.78 3.61 -4.73
C TYR A 4 -4.06 3.33 -3.26
N GLY A 5 -5.32 3.42 -2.87
CA GLY A 5 -5.78 3.12 -1.52
C GLY A 5 -6.98 2.19 -1.57
N GLN A 6 -6.98 1.18 -0.69
CA GLN A 6 -8.07 0.22 -0.56
C GLN A 6 -8.52 0.09 0.88
N SER A 7 -9.82 -0.05 1.08
CA SER A 7 -10.44 -0.33 2.36
C SER A 7 -11.60 -1.31 2.17
N ARG A 8 -12.28 -1.67 3.27
CA ARG A 8 -13.52 -2.47 3.20
C ARG A 8 -14.69 -1.72 2.53
N GLN A 9 -14.57 -0.40 2.35
CA GLN A 9 -15.63 0.47 1.80
C GLN A 9 -15.46 0.70 0.32
N GLY A 10 -14.28 0.47 -0.23
CA GLY A 10 -13.97 0.68 -1.64
C GLY A 10 -12.49 0.89 -1.88
N ALA A 11 -12.14 1.08 -3.13
CA ALA A 11 -10.80 1.40 -3.57
C ALA A 11 -10.79 2.79 -4.24
N THR A 12 -9.69 3.48 -4.12
CA THR A 12 -9.47 4.79 -4.76
C THR A 12 -8.08 4.87 -5.36
N MET A 13 -8.00 5.57 -6.49
CA MET A 13 -6.73 5.91 -7.11
C MET A 13 -6.61 7.43 -7.17
N VAL A 14 -5.45 7.96 -6.82
CA VAL A 14 -5.15 9.40 -6.89
C VAL A 14 -3.94 9.57 -7.79
N VAL A 15 -4.14 10.30 -8.89
CA VAL A 15 -3.11 10.56 -9.88
C VAL A 15 -2.78 12.05 -9.88
N ARG A 16 -1.52 12.38 -9.64
CA ARG A 16 -1.03 13.74 -9.79
C ARG A 16 -0.49 13.94 -11.20
N LEU A 17 -1.08 14.90 -11.90
CA LEU A 17 -0.69 15.27 -13.25
C LEU A 17 0.38 16.40 -13.24
N PRO A 18 1.17 16.52 -14.31
CA PRO A 18 2.19 17.56 -14.43
C PRO A 18 1.61 18.97 -14.40
N ASP A 19 2.42 19.93 -13.98
CA ASP A 19 2.09 21.34 -14.11
C ASP A 19 1.86 21.70 -15.59
N GLY A 20 0.79 22.48 -15.86
CA GLY A 20 0.40 22.84 -17.22
C GLY A 20 -0.39 21.76 -17.99
N PHE A 21 -0.77 20.67 -17.34
CA PHE A 21 -1.68 19.69 -17.94
C PHE A 21 -3.06 20.32 -18.17
N ASP A 22 -3.62 20.06 -19.35
CA ASP A 22 -4.95 20.56 -19.76
C ASP A 22 -6.06 19.63 -19.26
N PHE A 23 -6.68 20.00 -18.13
CA PHE A 23 -7.74 19.21 -17.49
C PHE A 23 -9.05 19.21 -18.29
N ASP A 24 -9.27 20.19 -19.19
CA ASP A 24 -10.46 20.22 -20.05
C ASP A 24 -10.48 19.01 -21.00
N LYS A 25 -9.32 18.45 -21.35
CA LYS A 25 -9.25 17.21 -22.11
C LYS A 25 -9.82 16.00 -21.36
N ILE A 26 -9.61 15.92 -20.03
CA ILE A 26 -10.17 14.83 -19.23
C ILE A 26 -11.68 15.01 -19.13
N THR A 27 -12.15 16.21 -18.80
CA THR A 27 -13.59 16.47 -18.64
C THR A 27 -14.34 16.33 -19.97
N GLY A 28 -13.75 16.76 -21.08
CA GLY A 28 -14.28 16.52 -22.42
C GLY A 28 -14.39 15.04 -22.77
N HIS A 29 -13.35 14.27 -22.46
CA HIS A 29 -13.37 12.82 -22.67
C HIS A 29 -14.42 12.10 -21.83
N LEU A 30 -14.60 12.51 -20.56
CA LEU A 30 -15.65 11.96 -19.71
C LEU A 30 -17.05 12.24 -20.26
N ASP A 31 -17.29 13.44 -20.80
CA ASP A 31 -18.54 13.77 -21.51
C ASP A 31 -18.74 12.88 -22.74
N ASP A 32 -17.73 12.77 -23.59
CA ASP A 32 -17.78 11.98 -24.83
C ASP A 32 -18.04 10.50 -24.55
N LEU A 33 -17.50 9.98 -23.44
CA LEU A 33 -17.72 8.61 -22.99
C LEU A 33 -19.09 8.39 -22.31
N GLY A 34 -19.86 9.45 -22.05
CA GLY A 34 -21.19 9.37 -21.48
C GLY A 34 -21.25 9.39 -19.95
N PHE A 35 -20.20 9.81 -19.28
CA PHE A 35 -20.25 10.02 -17.83
C PHE A 35 -21.22 11.16 -17.50
N THR A 36 -21.98 10.99 -16.42
CA THR A 36 -22.85 12.06 -15.92
C THR A 36 -22.01 13.14 -15.26
N ARG A 37 -22.06 14.35 -15.81
CA ARG A 37 -21.35 15.52 -15.30
C ARG A 37 -21.83 15.91 -13.91
N PRO A 38 -20.95 16.27 -12.96
CA PRO A 38 -21.34 16.81 -11.67
C PRO A 38 -21.93 18.23 -11.82
N SER A 39 -22.77 18.61 -10.87
CA SER A 39 -23.34 19.96 -10.83
C SER A 39 -22.38 21.06 -10.36
N LYS A 40 -21.23 20.66 -9.82
CA LYS A 40 -20.14 21.55 -9.36
C LYS A 40 -18.83 21.05 -9.94
N ASP A 41 -17.91 21.96 -10.26
CA ASP A 41 -16.60 21.62 -10.86
C ASP A 41 -15.74 20.69 -9.98
N THR A 42 -15.91 20.76 -8.65
CA THR A 42 -15.25 19.85 -7.69
C THR A 42 -16.05 18.58 -7.41
N GLY A 43 -17.10 18.31 -8.17
CA GLY A 43 -17.94 17.13 -8.00
C GLY A 43 -17.36 15.88 -8.64
N VAL A 44 -18.09 14.78 -8.48
CA VAL A 44 -17.70 13.47 -9.00
C VAL A 44 -18.52 13.15 -10.26
N TRP A 45 -17.83 12.91 -11.37
CA TRP A 45 -18.37 12.34 -12.59
C TRP A 45 -18.78 10.89 -12.34
N LYS A 46 -19.92 10.49 -12.88
CA LYS A 46 -20.52 9.18 -12.63
C LYS A 46 -20.64 8.39 -13.92
N GLY A 47 -19.84 7.35 -14.05
CA GLY A 47 -19.97 6.33 -15.08
C GLY A 47 -20.80 5.15 -14.57
N GLY A 48 -20.39 4.58 -13.46
CA GLY A 48 -20.95 3.34 -12.92
C GLY A 48 -20.46 2.11 -13.67
N VAL A 49 -20.80 0.94 -13.12
CA VAL A 49 -20.29 -0.35 -13.61
C VAL A 49 -20.70 -0.65 -15.06
N ASP A 50 -21.95 -0.38 -15.42
CA ASP A 50 -22.47 -0.72 -16.75
C ASP A 50 -21.81 0.12 -17.86
N LEU A 51 -21.61 1.42 -17.63
CA LEU A 51 -20.95 2.29 -18.59
C LEU A 51 -19.47 1.89 -18.78
N VAL A 52 -18.75 1.70 -17.68
CA VAL A 52 -17.31 1.35 -17.73
C VAL A 52 -17.12 0.00 -18.41
N ALA A 53 -17.95 -1.00 -18.09
CA ALA A 53 -17.90 -2.31 -18.75
C ALA A 53 -18.27 -2.25 -20.24
N ALA A 54 -19.15 -1.31 -20.65
CA ALA A 54 -19.51 -1.10 -22.04
C ALA A 54 -18.40 -0.40 -22.85
N ILE A 55 -17.58 0.45 -22.19
CA ILE A 55 -16.42 1.08 -22.83
C ILE A 55 -15.35 0.02 -23.09
N ASP A 56 -14.93 -0.69 -22.05
CA ASP A 56 -13.98 -1.80 -22.14
C ASP A 56 -14.09 -2.66 -20.86
N PRO A 57 -14.44 -3.96 -20.95
CA PRO A 57 -14.60 -4.84 -19.80
C PRO A 57 -13.29 -5.14 -19.06
N THR A 58 -12.15 -4.73 -19.59
CA THR A 58 -10.83 -4.88 -18.93
C THR A 58 -10.43 -3.66 -18.11
N ILE A 59 -11.21 -2.57 -18.17
CA ILE A 59 -10.98 -1.36 -17.37
C ILE A 59 -11.21 -1.69 -15.89
N THR A 60 -10.30 -1.19 -15.05
CA THR A 60 -10.38 -1.37 -13.61
C THR A 60 -11.62 -0.71 -13.01
N PRO A 61 -12.30 -1.35 -12.05
CA PRO A 61 -13.52 -0.83 -11.41
C PRO A 61 -13.35 0.56 -10.79
N GLU A 62 -12.15 0.94 -10.40
CA GLU A 62 -11.86 2.24 -9.78
C GLU A 62 -12.12 3.43 -10.73
N LEU A 63 -12.32 3.20 -12.02
CA LEU A 63 -12.66 4.26 -12.98
C LEU A 63 -14.16 4.56 -13.10
N GLN A 64 -15.01 3.93 -12.28
CA GLN A 64 -16.46 4.15 -12.32
C GLN A 64 -16.89 5.56 -11.88
N TYR A 65 -16.13 6.15 -10.97
CA TYR A 65 -16.40 7.49 -10.42
C TYR A 65 -15.12 8.32 -10.46
N VAL A 66 -15.18 9.51 -11.06
CA VAL A 66 -13.99 10.34 -11.33
C VAL A 66 -14.21 11.75 -10.81
N ALA A 67 -13.32 12.25 -9.95
CA ALA A 67 -13.24 13.66 -9.59
C ALA A 67 -12.01 14.28 -10.24
N VAL A 68 -12.21 15.40 -10.94
CA VAL A 68 -11.14 16.17 -11.58
C VAL A 68 -10.90 17.42 -10.75
N LEU A 69 -9.75 17.50 -10.10
CA LEU A 69 -9.37 18.56 -9.18
C LEU A 69 -8.25 19.40 -9.80
N ALA A 70 -8.59 20.21 -10.80
CA ALA A 70 -7.62 20.95 -11.61
C ALA A 70 -6.72 21.87 -10.77
N ASP A 71 -7.27 22.57 -9.77
CA ASP A 71 -6.54 23.46 -8.87
C ASP A 71 -5.51 22.74 -7.99
N ARG A 72 -5.65 21.43 -7.85
CA ARG A 72 -4.72 20.57 -7.09
C ARG A 72 -3.82 19.72 -7.99
N HIS A 73 -4.00 19.83 -9.30
CA HIS A 73 -3.37 18.95 -10.29
C HIS A 73 -3.62 17.46 -10.03
N LEU A 74 -4.83 17.11 -9.55
CA LEU A 74 -5.19 15.75 -9.17
C LEU A 74 -6.41 15.25 -9.96
N VAL A 75 -6.38 13.96 -10.25
CA VAL A 75 -7.55 13.16 -10.60
C VAL A 75 -7.73 12.09 -9.54
N VAL A 76 -8.92 11.98 -8.99
CA VAL A 76 -9.31 11.00 -7.98
C VAL A 76 -10.36 10.10 -8.57
N THR A 77 -10.16 8.78 -8.49
CA THR A 77 -11.13 7.81 -9.02
C THR A 77 -11.48 6.77 -7.95
N SER A 78 -12.63 6.11 -8.08
CA SER A 78 -13.04 5.06 -7.15
C SER A 78 -14.08 4.13 -7.80
N ASP A 79 -14.18 2.91 -7.28
CA ASP A 79 -15.25 1.93 -7.55
C ASP A 79 -16.56 2.25 -6.80
N GLN A 80 -16.52 3.16 -5.80
CA GLN A 80 -17.67 3.55 -4.99
C GLN A 80 -17.87 5.08 -4.98
N LEU A 81 -19.09 5.54 -5.29
CA LEU A 81 -19.41 6.98 -5.34
C LEU A 81 -19.16 7.71 -4.01
N SER A 82 -19.52 7.07 -2.89
CA SER A 82 -19.29 7.67 -1.56
C SER A 82 -17.79 7.81 -1.30
N TYR A 83 -17.02 6.77 -1.61
CA TYR A 83 -15.59 6.76 -1.40
C TYR A 83 -14.85 7.74 -2.34
N ALA A 84 -15.29 7.88 -3.60
CA ALA A 84 -14.79 8.92 -4.51
C ALA A 84 -15.00 10.33 -3.96
N LYS A 85 -16.17 10.59 -3.36
CA LYS A 85 -16.46 11.90 -2.75
C LYS A 85 -15.60 12.19 -1.53
N GLU A 86 -15.43 11.19 -0.64
CA GLU A 86 -14.57 11.31 0.54
C GLU A 86 -13.11 11.50 0.14
N ALA A 87 -12.60 10.69 -0.79
CA ALA A 87 -11.23 10.82 -1.28
C ALA A 87 -10.98 12.18 -1.97
N ALA A 88 -11.95 12.69 -2.74
CA ALA A 88 -11.86 14.01 -3.35
C ALA A 88 -11.88 15.13 -2.30
N ALA A 89 -12.68 15.02 -1.25
CA ALA A 89 -12.70 15.98 -0.14
C ALA A 89 -11.35 15.99 0.60
N VAL A 90 -10.81 14.82 0.95
CA VAL A 90 -9.48 14.69 1.56
C VAL A 90 -8.40 15.28 0.64
N ALA A 91 -8.44 15.03 -0.65
CA ALA A 91 -7.50 15.59 -1.62
C ALA A 91 -7.57 17.13 -1.74
N GLN A 92 -8.72 17.72 -1.41
CA GLN A 92 -8.93 19.17 -1.31
C GLN A 92 -8.49 19.74 0.04
N GLY A 93 -8.24 18.90 1.04
CA GLY A 93 -7.88 19.30 2.40
C GLY A 93 -9.06 19.29 3.38
N ASP A 94 -10.20 18.75 2.98
CA ASP A 94 -11.41 18.62 3.77
C ASP A 94 -11.51 17.19 4.34
N GLY A 95 -10.99 16.98 5.55
CA GLY A 95 -11.03 15.70 6.24
C GLY A 95 -9.67 15.08 6.52
N ASP A 96 -9.67 14.00 7.29
CA ASP A 96 -8.46 13.31 7.71
C ASP A 96 -7.93 12.38 6.62
N SER A 97 -6.66 12.50 6.31
CA SER A 97 -5.93 11.63 5.39
C SER A 97 -5.21 10.49 6.12
N LEU A 98 -4.72 9.50 5.37
CA LEU A 98 -3.78 8.51 5.93
C LEU A 98 -2.53 9.17 6.53
N GLY A 99 -2.13 10.34 6.03
CA GLY A 99 -1.02 11.14 6.57
C GLY A 99 -1.30 11.70 7.96
N ASP A 100 -2.57 11.79 8.38
CA ASP A 100 -2.95 12.28 9.71
C ASP A 100 -2.95 11.18 10.77
N LEU A 101 -2.95 9.92 10.35
CA LEU A 101 -2.81 8.79 11.26
C LEU A 101 -1.39 8.74 11.84
N ALA A 102 -1.28 8.65 13.16
CA ALA A 102 0.01 8.58 13.85
C ALA A 102 0.87 7.40 13.37
N SER A 103 0.25 6.25 13.09
CA SER A 103 0.91 5.05 12.56
C SER A 103 1.50 5.29 11.17
N SER A 104 0.75 5.88 10.25
CA SER A 104 1.24 6.21 8.91
C SER A 104 2.35 7.24 8.96
N ARG A 105 2.17 8.33 9.73
CA ARG A 105 3.17 9.38 9.92
C ARG A 105 4.45 8.85 10.54
N GLY A 106 4.31 7.98 11.55
CA GLY A 106 5.43 7.33 12.23
C GLY A 106 6.30 6.46 11.31
N LEU A 107 5.72 5.89 10.26
CA LEU A 107 6.43 5.09 9.28
C LEU A 107 6.97 5.93 8.11
N VAL A 108 6.11 6.74 7.50
CA VAL A 108 6.47 7.52 6.29
C VAL A 108 7.60 8.51 6.57
N SER A 109 7.60 9.15 7.76
CA SER A 109 8.68 10.07 8.15
C SER A 109 10.07 9.44 8.26
N LYS A 110 10.15 8.09 8.29
CA LYS A 110 11.41 7.34 8.36
C LYS A 110 11.93 6.86 7.01
N LEU A 111 11.17 7.11 5.95
CA LEU A 111 11.55 6.76 4.58
C LEU A 111 12.32 7.92 3.95
N ALA A 112 13.39 7.58 3.24
CA ALA A 112 13.90 8.47 2.19
C ALA A 112 12.88 8.49 1.04
N GLU A 113 12.95 9.46 0.13
CA GLU A 113 12.05 9.57 -1.02
C GLU A 113 11.97 8.24 -1.80
N PRO A 114 10.88 7.49 -1.70
CA PRO A 114 10.76 6.21 -2.38
C PRO A 114 10.30 6.42 -3.83
N ALA A 115 10.74 5.52 -4.72
CA ALA A 115 10.19 5.42 -6.08
C ALA A 115 8.79 4.80 -6.06
N ALA A 116 8.54 3.86 -5.13
CA ALA A 116 7.25 3.24 -4.89
C ALA A 116 7.16 2.80 -3.43
N ALA A 117 5.96 2.82 -2.85
CA ALA A 117 5.72 2.35 -1.49
C ALA A 117 4.34 1.73 -1.36
N LEU A 118 4.24 0.75 -0.48
CA LEU A 118 3.02 0.12 0.00
C LEU A 118 2.92 0.39 1.51
N LEU A 119 1.75 0.76 1.98
CA LEU A 119 1.49 1.07 3.38
C LEU A 119 0.22 0.34 3.84
N TRP A 120 0.36 -0.43 4.90
CA TRP A 120 -0.76 -1.06 5.61
C TRP A 120 -0.89 -0.44 6.98
N SER A 121 -2.08 0.00 7.33
CA SER A 121 -2.36 0.58 8.63
C SER A 121 -3.23 -0.35 9.47
N ARG A 122 -2.97 -0.39 10.77
CA ARG A 122 -3.74 -1.16 11.75
C ARG A 122 -3.88 -2.64 11.36
N ASP A 123 -5.09 -3.17 11.44
CA ASP A 123 -5.40 -4.59 11.22
C ASP A 123 -5.11 -5.07 9.80
N PHE A 124 -5.05 -4.16 8.81
CA PHE A 124 -4.76 -4.54 7.43
C PHE A 124 -3.37 -5.16 7.24
N ALA A 125 -2.38 -4.75 8.04
CA ALA A 125 -1.05 -5.38 7.98
C ALA A 125 -1.11 -6.86 8.36
N CYS A 126 -2.01 -7.23 9.27
CA CYS A 126 -2.18 -8.60 9.75
C CYS A 126 -3.17 -9.41 8.90
N SER A 127 -4.26 -8.78 8.43
CA SER A 127 -5.32 -9.47 7.70
C SER A 127 -5.02 -9.70 6.22
N ASP A 128 -4.31 -8.78 5.58
CA ASP A 128 -4.21 -8.78 4.12
C ASP A 128 -2.85 -9.26 3.61
N LEU A 129 -1.80 -9.15 4.44
CA LEU A 129 -0.44 -9.41 4.01
C LEU A 129 0.18 -10.63 4.70
N ALA A 130 0.28 -10.63 6.00
CA ALA A 130 1.04 -11.60 6.82
C ALA A 130 0.93 -13.06 6.32
N MET A 131 0.54 -13.97 7.22
CA MET A 131 0.30 -15.38 6.87
C MET A 131 -1.20 -15.71 6.74
N SER A 132 -2.09 -14.70 6.80
CA SER A 132 -3.54 -14.89 6.82
C SER A 132 -4.12 -15.55 5.55
N GLN A 133 -3.45 -15.36 4.42
CA GLN A 133 -3.85 -15.92 3.13
C GLN A 133 -3.12 -17.24 2.78
N ALA A 134 -2.23 -17.71 3.65
CA ALA A 134 -1.54 -18.98 3.46
C ALA A 134 -2.46 -20.18 3.81
N ASP A 135 -2.18 -21.32 3.22
CA ASP A 135 -2.81 -22.58 3.63
C ASP A 135 -2.40 -22.99 5.06
N GLN A 136 -3.11 -23.96 5.64
CA GLN A 136 -2.91 -24.37 7.02
C GLN A 136 -1.48 -24.91 7.26
N ASP A 137 -0.94 -25.67 6.31
CA ASP A 137 0.41 -26.26 6.45
C ASP A 137 1.47 -25.15 6.50
N ALA A 138 1.33 -24.12 5.66
CA ALA A 138 2.20 -22.94 5.66
C ALA A 138 2.04 -22.09 6.93
N GLN A 139 0.82 -21.99 7.48
CA GLN A 139 0.59 -21.32 8.76
C GLN A 139 1.25 -22.07 9.92
N ASP A 140 1.10 -23.39 10.01
CA ASP A 140 1.73 -24.23 11.05
C ASP A 140 3.27 -24.18 10.97
N GLN A 141 3.81 -24.15 9.74
CA GLN A 141 5.24 -23.91 9.52
C GLN A 141 5.66 -22.52 9.99
N ALA A 142 4.88 -21.50 9.67
CA ALA A 142 5.14 -20.12 10.08
C ALA A 142 5.18 -19.99 11.61
N ASP A 143 4.22 -20.56 12.33
CA ASP A 143 4.18 -20.55 13.79
C ASP A 143 5.45 -21.18 14.40
N SER A 144 5.90 -22.31 13.83
CA SER A 144 7.14 -22.94 14.23
C SER A 144 8.38 -22.07 13.99
N LEU A 145 8.41 -21.34 12.86
CA LEU A 145 9.51 -20.42 12.52
C LEU A 145 9.50 -19.19 13.42
N VAL A 146 8.34 -18.62 13.69
CA VAL A 146 8.17 -17.49 14.62
C VAL A 146 8.64 -17.88 16.03
N ALA A 147 8.22 -19.04 16.54
CA ALA A 147 8.66 -19.52 17.84
C ALA A 147 10.20 -19.70 17.91
N ARG A 148 10.81 -20.30 16.88
CA ARG A 148 12.28 -20.44 16.78
C ARG A 148 13.02 -19.11 16.63
N ALA A 149 12.39 -18.11 16.04
CA ALA A 149 12.98 -16.77 15.92
C ALA A 149 12.99 -16.00 17.24
N GLY A 150 12.15 -16.39 18.20
CA GLY A 150 12.01 -15.76 19.52
C GLY A 150 10.65 -15.10 19.76
N GLY A 151 9.66 -15.38 18.88
CA GLY A 151 8.34 -14.78 18.93
C GLY A 151 8.29 -13.41 18.29
N VAL A 152 7.08 -12.97 17.91
CA VAL A 152 6.81 -11.61 17.40
C VAL A 152 5.54 -11.07 18.07
N THR A 153 5.37 -9.75 18.07
CA THR A 153 4.14 -9.09 18.51
C THR A 153 3.40 -8.48 17.32
N PRO A 154 2.08 -8.30 17.42
CA PRO A 154 1.28 -7.68 16.37
C PRO A 154 1.81 -6.30 15.97
N LEU A 155 1.57 -5.95 14.70
CA LEU A 155 1.92 -4.66 14.12
C LEU A 155 0.77 -3.66 14.26
N THR A 156 1.10 -2.40 14.49
CA THR A 156 0.15 -1.28 14.35
C THR A 156 0.21 -0.62 12.98
N GLY A 157 1.19 -0.98 12.17
CA GLY A 157 1.36 -0.55 10.79
C GLY A 157 2.58 -1.17 10.14
N LEU A 158 2.56 -1.25 8.82
CA LEU A 158 3.66 -1.77 8.01
C LEU A 158 3.86 -0.89 6.78
N VAL A 159 5.10 -0.66 6.41
CA VAL A 159 5.46 -0.03 5.14
C VAL A 159 6.52 -0.85 4.42
N MET A 160 6.37 -0.99 3.12
CA MET A 160 7.41 -1.50 2.22
C MET A 160 7.68 -0.44 1.16
N ALA A 161 8.90 0.05 1.09
CA ALA A 161 9.27 1.16 0.22
C ALA A 161 10.52 0.83 -0.59
N MET A 162 10.44 0.98 -1.90
CA MET A 162 11.54 0.77 -2.82
C MET A 162 12.18 2.12 -3.17
N SER A 163 13.47 2.25 -2.91
CA SER A 163 14.23 3.44 -3.33
C SER A 163 14.62 3.38 -4.80
N PRO A 164 14.96 4.53 -5.44
CA PRO A 164 15.54 4.53 -6.79
C PRO A 164 16.81 3.68 -6.92
N GLN A 165 17.57 3.52 -5.83
CA GLN A 165 18.78 2.68 -5.77
C GLN A 165 18.49 1.20 -5.53
N ARG A 166 17.20 0.81 -5.59
CA ARG A 166 16.74 -0.57 -5.45
C ARG A 166 17.07 -1.18 -4.08
N VAL A 167 16.87 -0.39 -3.04
CA VAL A 167 16.85 -0.87 -1.66
C VAL A 167 15.40 -0.90 -1.21
N LEU A 168 14.93 -2.07 -0.81
CA LEU A 168 13.62 -2.24 -0.16
C LEU A 168 13.78 -1.94 1.33
N THR A 169 13.10 -0.91 1.80
CA THR A 169 12.96 -0.62 3.23
C THR A 169 11.63 -1.20 3.70
N VAL A 170 11.68 -2.07 4.70
CA VAL A 170 10.50 -2.58 5.41
C VAL A 170 10.47 -1.93 6.79
N GLY A 171 9.42 -1.19 7.08
CA GLY A 171 9.19 -0.57 8.38
C GLY A 171 7.99 -1.21 9.08
N ALA A 172 8.21 -1.83 10.22
CA ALA A 172 7.19 -2.44 11.06
C ALA A 172 6.99 -1.58 12.32
N LEU A 173 5.81 -1.03 12.52
CA LEU A 173 5.46 -0.18 13.65
C LEU A 173 4.78 -0.99 14.75
N PHE A 174 5.11 -0.66 15.99
CA PHE A 174 4.59 -1.27 17.21
C PHE A 174 3.96 -0.19 18.12
N GLU A 175 3.36 -0.60 19.21
CA GLU A 175 2.76 0.33 20.18
C GLU A 175 3.83 1.18 20.87
N ASP A 176 5.00 0.58 21.16
CA ASP A 176 6.10 1.24 21.85
C ASP A 176 7.49 0.77 21.40
N SER A 177 8.52 1.46 21.89
CA SER A 177 9.92 1.15 21.58
C SER A 177 10.45 -0.11 22.26
N GLY A 178 9.80 -0.62 23.30
CA GLY A 178 10.12 -1.90 23.95
C GLY A 178 9.78 -3.04 23.00
N GLN A 179 8.53 -3.07 22.52
CA GLN A 179 8.10 -4.04 21.51
C GLN A 179 8.96 -3.99 20.25
N ALA A 180 9.34 -2.80 19.78
CA ALA A 180 10.23 -2.66 18.63
C ALA A 180 11.61 -3.31 18.88
N ARG A 181 12.20 -3.13 20.06
CA ARG A 181 13.47 -3.78 20.41
C ARG A 181 13.36 -5.30 20.47
N ASP A 182 12.29 -5.82 21.06
CA ASP A 182 12.06 -7.26 21.18
C ASP A 182 11.83 -7.92 19.82
N ASN A 183 11.19 -7.20 18.88
CA ASN A 183 10.90 -7.67 17.53
C ASN A 183 12.08 -7.54 16.54
N LEU A 184 13.11 -6.75 16.82
CA LEU A 184 14.20 -6.49 15.86
C LEU A 184 14.89 -7.78 15.40
N ARG A 185 15.35 -8.58 16.33
CA ARG A 185 16.06 -9.83 16.00
C ARG A 185 15.17 -10.91 15.39
N PRO A 186 13.97 -11.18 15.96
CA PRO A 186 13.03 -12.13 15.33
C PRO A 186 12.71 -11.76 13.89
N ARG A 187 12.28 -10.53 13.63
CA ARG A 187 11.87 -10.12 12.28
C ARG A 187 13.04 -10.08 11.29
N ALA A 188 14.24 -9.69 11.72
CA ALA A 188 15.43 -9.74 10.88
C ALA A 188 15.79 -11.18 10.47
N ARG A 189 15.61 -12.17 11.36
CA ARG A 189 15.79 -13.59 11.05
C ARG A 189 14.73 -14.09 10.07
N LEU A 190 13.47 -13.76 10.31
CA LEU A 190 12.35 -14.15 9.45
C LEU A 190 12.48 -13.54 8.04
N ALA A 191 13.03 -12.34 7.91
CA ALA A 191 13.22 -11.66 6.62
C ALA A 191 14.29 -12.28 5.70
N VAL A 192 15.06 -13.26 6.19
CA VAL A 192 16.04 -14.01 5.41
C VAL A 192 15.90 -15.52 5.57
N GLY A 193 14.94 -15.97 6.36
CA GLY A 193 14.61 -17.37 6.61
C GLY A 193 13.70 -17.98 5.57
N ASP A 194 13.15 -19.15 5.93
CA ASP A 194 12.18 -19.88 5.12
C ASP A 194 10.96 -18.99 4.79
N ALA A 195 10.38 -19.19 3.60
CA ALA A 195 9.25 -18.45 3.08
C ALA A 195 8.01 -19.37 2.92
N PRO A 196 7.33 -19.76 4.03
CA PRO A 196 6.18 -20.65 3.97
C PRO A 196 5.08 -20.08 3.07
N GLY A 197 4.44 -20.96 2.30
CA GLY A 197 3.43 -20.58 1.31
C GLY A 197 3.98 -19.97 0.02
N ARG A 198 5.28 -19.59 -0.02
CA ARG A 198 5.95 -19.08 -1.22
C ARG A 198 6.95 -20.09 -1.80
N GLY A 199 7.46 -20.97 -0.97
CA GLY A 199 8.57 -21.88 -1.27
C GLY A 199 9.95 -21.22 -1.20
N GLY A 200 10.98 -22.01 -0.89
CA GLY A 200 12.34 -21.53 -0.73
C GLY A 200 12.55 -20.66 0.51
N THR A 201 13.44 -19.69 0.40
CA THR A 201 13.78 -18.77 1.48
C THR A 201 13.72 -17.32 1.01
N PHE A 202 13.40 -16.37 1.90
CA PHE A 202 13.51 -14.93 1.55
C PHE A 202 14.95 -14.53 1.21
N SER A 203 15.96 -15.29 1.70
CA SER A 203 17.35 -15.07 1.32
C SER A 203 17.68 -15.48 -0.12
N ASP A 204 16.81 -16.22 -0.81
CA ASP A 204 16.97 -16.47 -2.25
C ASP A 204 16.68 -15.20 -3.06
N ASP A 205 15.70 -14.42 -2.63
CA ASP A 205 15.24 -13.20 -3.28
C ASP A 205 15.96 -11.94 -2.79
N PHE A 206 16.35 -11.91 -1.50
CA PHE A 206 16.86 -10.70 -0.84
C PHE A 206 18.15 -10.94 -0.07
N ARG A 207 18.93 -9.89 0.06
CA ARG A 207 20.01 -9.80 1.03
C ARG A 207 19.67 -8.76 2.08
N LEU A 208 19.66 -9.12 3.37
CA LEU A 208 19.54 -8.16 4.46
C LEU A 208 20.80 -7.27 4.49
N VAL A 209 20.61 -5.98 4.33
CA VAL A 209 21.67 -4.95 4.35
C VAL A 209 21.85 -4.40 5.75
N SER A 210 20.74 -4.07 6.42
CA SER A 210 20.75 -3.57 7.79
C SER A 210 19.41 -3.85 8.48
N SER A 211 19.47 -3.90 9.81
CA SER A 211 18.28 -3.92 10.66
C SER A 211 18.53 -3.02 11.87
N ARG A 212 17.56 -2.19 12.22
CA ARG A 212 17.63 -1.26 13.35
C ARG A 212 16.27 -0.96 13.91
N THR A 213 16.21 -0.49 15.15
CA THR A 213 15.03 0.17 15.71
C THR A 213 15.12 1.67 15.49
N ASP A 214 13.97 2.31 15.33
CA ASP A 214 13.82 3.75 15.20
C ASP A 214 12.54 4.18 15.93
N GLY A 215 12.66 4.54 17.20
CA GLY A 215 11.52 4.72 18.09
C GLY A 215 10.74 3.42 18.27
N ALA A 216 9.45 3.45 18.00
CA ALA A 216 8.55 2.29 18.04
C ALA A 216 8.56 1.46 16.74
N ALA A 217 9.49 1.71 15.82
CA ALA A 217 9.57 0.96 14.56
C ALA A 217 10.80 0.07 14.49
N VAL A 218 10.65 -1.09 13.85
CA VAL A 218 11.74 -1.90 13.29
C VAL A 218 11.88 -1.56 11.82
N MET A 219 13.11 -1.20 11.42
CA MET A 219 13.46 -0.89 10.05
C MET A 219 14.44 -1.93 9.51
N LEU A 220 14.02 -2.65 8.47
CA LEU A 220 14.86 -3.60 7.74
C LEU A 220 15.19 -3.01 6.37
N GLN A 221 16.44 -3.09 5.95
CA GLN A 221 16.84 -2.78 4.59
C GLN A 221 17.24 -4.07 3.88
N LEU A 222 16.51 -4.36 2.82
CA LEU A 222 16.70 -5.55 2.00
C LEU A 222 17.14 -5.11 0.59
N ARG A 223 18.10 -5.81 0.02
CA ARG A 223 18.47 -5.59 -1.38
C ARG A 223 18.02 -6.77 -2.21
N PRO A 224 17.12 -6.57 -3.19
CA PRO A 224 16.73 -7.62 -4.12
C PRO A 224 17.95 -8.16 -4.88
N LYS A 225 18.05 -9.46 -5.03
CA LYS A 225 19.12 -10.13 -5.78
C LYS A 225 18.85 -10.05 -7.28
N GLU A 226 17.59 -10.22 -7.67
CA GLU A 226 17.19 -10.08 -9.06
C GLU A 226 16.86 -8.64 -9.44
N ARG A 227 16.97 -8.32 -10.72
CA ARG A 227 16.61 -7.01 -11.27
C ARG A 227 15.14 -6.93 -11.68
N SER A 228 14.29 -7.70 -11.06
CA SER A 228 12.85 -7.66 -11.28
C SER A 228 12.28 -6.31 -10.85
N GLY A 229 11.39 -5.73 -11.67
CA GLY A 229 10.61 -4.54 -11.31
C GLY A 229 9.43 -4.84 -10.40
N PHE A 230 9.12 -6.14 -10.17
CA PHE A 230 7.90 -6.60 -9.52
C PHE A 230 8.07 -6.96 -8.03
N VAL A 231 9.14 -6.52 -7.38
CA VAL A 231 9.44 -6.89 -5.99
C VAL A 231 8.31 -6.52 -5.02
N LEU A 232 7.79 -5.29 -5.09
CA LEU A 232 6.68 -4.87 -4.22
C LEU A 232 5.41 -5.63 -4.53
N SER A 233 5.05 -5.78 -5.80
CA SER A 233 3.87 -6.54 -6.22
C SER A 233 3.97 -8.02 -5.79
N ALA A 234 5.14 -8.63 -5.91
CA ALA A 234 5.34 -10.01 -5.46
C ALA A 234 5.20 -10.17 -3.94
N LEU A 235 5.56 -9.15 -3.15
CA LEU A 235 5.36 -9.16 -1.70
C LEU A 235 3.91 -8.86 -1.32
N ASP A 236 3.21 -8.01 -2.07
CA ASP A 236 1.81 -7.65 -1.85
C ASP A 236 0.86 -8.83 -2.06
N HIS A 237 1.16 -9.71 -3.01
CA HIS A 237 0.29 -10.83 -3.40
C HIS A 237 0.66 -12.18 -2.76
N GLY A 238 1.48 -12.21 -1.75
CA GLY A 238 1.89 -13.47 -1.14
C GLY A 238 2.09 -13.38 0.37
N PRO A 239 2.12 -14.54 1.05
CA PRO A 239 2.40 -14.56 2.47
C PRO A 239 3.80 -14.01 2.76
N VAL A 240 3.89 -13.10 3.74
CA VAL A 240 5.13 -12.43 4.14
C VAL A 240 5.39 -12.68 5.62
N LEU A 241 6.16 -13.72 5.92
CA LEU A 241 6.38 -14.19 7.28
C LEU A 241 6.97 -13.11 8.22
N PHE A 242 7.88 -12.27 7.74
CA PHE A 242 8.46 -11.21 8.56
C PHE A 242 7.50 -10.05 8.84
N ALA A 243 6.33 -10.02 8.18
CA ALA A 243 5.22 -9.10 8.45
C ALA A 243 4.10 -9.74 9.27
N THR A 244 4.27 -10.98 9.74
CA THR A 244 3.24 -11.68 10.51
C THR A 244 2.95 -11.01 11.86
N CYS A 245 1.78 -11.31 12.44
CA CYS A 245 1.31 -10.77 13.72
C CYS A 245 1.31 -11.87 14.85
#